data_08339645fe60c1652f03e1d9d847b56e
#
_entry.id   08339645fe60c1652f03e1d9d847b56e
#
_cell.length_a   1.000
_cell.length_b   1.000
_cell.length_c   1.000
_cell.angle_alpha   90.00
_cell.angle_beta   90.00
_cell.angle_gamma   90.00
#
_symmetry.space_group_name_H-M   'P 1'
#
loop_
_entity.id
_entity.type
_entity.pdbx_description
1 polymer ?
#
loop_
_entity_poly.entity_id
_entity_poly.type
_entity_poly.pdbx_seq_one_letter_code
_entity_poly.pdbx_strand_id
1 'polypeptide(L)'
;MNKKRILSGMRPTGKLHIGHYVGALENWISLQHEYDNFHLIADYHVLTTNLNSDSIYQDSIEMLIDWLAAGLDPKISPMFRQSQIKEHAELHLIFSMLATVNRLERNPTVKDQIRDLHIENVSYGHLGYPVLQAADILLYKGDLVPVGEDQVPHIEITREIARKFNNQYGEVFPEPEPKLTAFARLPGLDGDAKMSKSLGNTILLSDDAETIKTKLRKAVTDPLKVRKNDPGRPEVCLVFSYHKKFSPSEILEIETGCRSGALGCVDCKLKCTSNISSFIAPILEKRKYYEEHLDEVKDILTDGENRAQKVAKITIQEVRDKMRLG
;
A
#
# COMPACT_ATOMS: atom_id res chain seq x y z
N MET A 1 27.95 -0.65 -9.83
CA MET A 1 26.92 0.38 -10.00
C MET A 1 26.07 0.40 -8.74
N ASN A 2 25.75 1.56 -8.19
CA ASN A 2 24.81 1.62 -7.08
C ASN A 2 23.43 1.18 -7.57
N LYS A 3 22.72 0.37 -6.76
CA LYS A 3 21.34 -0.01 -7.09
C LYS A 3 20.47 1.24 -7.13
N LYS A 4 19.50 1.29 -8.06
CA LYS A 4 18.44 2.32 -8.02
C LYS A 4 17.65 2.19 -6.74
N ARG A 5 17.20 3.32 -6.19
CA ARG A 5 16.48 3.36 -4.93
C ARG A 5 14.98 3.39 -5.13
N ILE A 6 14.29 2.60 -4.33
CA ILE A 6 12.84 2.58 -4.25
C ILE A 6 12.41 3.15 -2.90
N LEU A 7 11.46 4.08 -2.92
CA LEU A 7 10.66 4.39 -1.77
C LEU A 7 9.23 3.89 -2.00
N SER A 8 8.72 3.17 -1.04
CA SER A 8 7.31 2.77 -0.96
C SER A 8 6.79 3.03 0.44
N GLY A 9 5.49 3.21 0.58
CA GLY A 9 4.91 3.46 1.88
C GLY A 9 3.42 3.15 1.92
N MET A 10 2.93 2.99 3.13
CA MET A 10 1.53 2.70 3.38
C MET A 10 1.07 3.41 4.65
N ARG A 11 -0.14 3.95 4.64
CA ARG A 11 -0.74 4.52 5.86
C ARG A 11 -1.05 3.40 6.85
N PRO A 12 -0.66 3.52 8.13
CA PRO A 12 -1.00 2.53 9.14
C PRO A 12 -2.50 2.55 9.41
N THR A 13 -3.14 1.48 9.01
CA THR A 13 -4.57 1.25 9.22
C THR A 13 -4.82 -0.05 10.01
N GLY A 14 -3.82 -0.53 10.75
CA GLY A 14 -3.84 -1.81 11.45
C GLY A 14 -3.64 -3.01 10.52
N LYS A 15 -4.14 -4.16 10.90
CA LYS A 15 -3.99 -5.43 10.18
C LYS A 15 -4.32 -5.30 8.70
N LEU A 16 -3.46 -5.85 7.84
CA LEU A 16 -3.62 -5.78 6.39
C LEU A 16 -4.56 -6.88 5.87
N HIS A 17 -5.17 -6.60 4.73
CA HIS A 17 -5.99 -7.57 4.00
C HIS A 17 -5.29 -8.03 2.70
N ILE A 18 -5.78 -9.12 2.10
CA ILE A 18 -5.20 -9.69 0.87
C ILE A 18 -5.13 -8.69 -0.29
N GLY A 19 -6.00 -7.67 -0.30
CA GLY A 19 -5.92 -6.58 -1.28
C GLY A 19 -4.67 -5.71 -1.12
N HIS A 20 -4.18 -5.46 0.12
CA HIS A 20 -2.90 -4.79 0.36
C HIS A 20 -1.72 -5.67 -0.07
N TYR A 21 -1.82 -6.99 0.18
CA TYR A 21 -0.78 -7.91 -0.26
C TYR A 21 -0.63 -7.87 -1.78
N VAL A 22 -1.71 -8.12 -2.51
CA VAL A 22 -1.71 -8.18 -3.98
C VAL A 22 -1.40 -6.82 -4.61
N GLY A 23 -1.93 -5.75 -4.02
CA GLY A 23 -1.76 -4.39 -4.56
C GLY A 23 -0.39 -3.75 -4.30
N ALA A 24 0.34 -4.18 -3.27
CA ALA A 24 1.59 -3.56 -2.87
C ALA A 24 2.66 -4.53 -2.39
N LEU A 25 2.40 -5.32 -1.33
CA LEU A 25 3.44 -6.10 -0.66
C LEU A 25 4.11 -7.13 -1.56
N GLU A 26 3.35 -7.83 -2.38
CA GLU A 26 3.90 -8.82 -3.31
C GLU A 26 4.95 -8.21 -4.26
N ASN A 27 4.67 -7.00 -4.74
CA ASN A 27 5.61 -6.26 -5.57
C ASN A 27 6.84 -5.80 -4.78
N TRP A 28 6.66 -5.31 -3.54
CA TRP A 28 7.77 -4.90 -2.68
C TRP A 28 8.71 -6.07 -2.37
N ILE A 29 8.13 -7.23 -2.03
CA ILE A 29 8.89 -8.46 -1.76
C ILE A 29 9.67 -8.90 -3.00
N SER A 30 9.09 -8.81 -4.18
CA SER A 30 9.78 -9.19 -5.42
C SER A 30 10.95 -8.26 -5.76
N LEU A 31 10.84 -6.97 -5.42
CA LEU A 31 11.82 -5.94 -5.75
C LEU A 31 12.94 -5.79 -4.71
N GLN A 32 12.78 -6.34 -3.49
CA GLN A 32 13.70 -6.08 -2.38
C GLN A 32 15.15 -6.54 -2.62
N HIS A 33 15.36 -7.53 -3.48
CA HIS A 33 16.70 -8.00 -3.81
C HIS A 33 17.36 -7.26 -4.99
N GLU A 34 16.53 -6.64 -5.84
CA GLU A 34 16.98 -5.95 -7.05
C GLU A 34 17.37 -4.50 -6.78
N TYR A 35 16.62 -3.83 -5.89
CA TYR A 35 16.73 -2.40 -5.60
C TYR A 35 17.22 -2.12 -4.18
N ASP A 36 17.65 -0.87 -3.91
CA ASP A 36 17.85 -0.32 -2.56
C ASP A 36 16.50 0.20 -2.06
N ASN A 37 15.84 -0.55 -1.19
CA ASN A 37 14.44 -0.30 -0.81
C ASN A 37 14.31 0.39 0.53
N PHE A 38 13.35 1.31 0.63
CA PHE A 38 12.91 1.98 1.85
C PHE A 38 11.40 1.86 1.97
N HIS A 39 10.90 1.38 3.13
CA HIS A 39 9.48 1.19 3.36
C HIS A 39 8.97 2.06 4.50
N LEU A 40 8.12 3.03 4.14
CA LEU A 40 7.63 4.07 5.02
C LEU A 40 6.27 3.70 5.62
N ILE A 41 6.17 3.70 6.94
CA ILE A 41 4.91 3.75 7.67
C ILE A 41 4.47 5.21 7.72
N ALA A 42 3.52 5.58 6.89
CA ALA A 42 3.12 6.96 6.63
C ALA A 42 2.09 7.46 7.66
N ASP A 43 2.53 7.59 8.92
CA ASP A 43 1.68 7.95 10.06
C ASP A 43 1.20 9.40 10.02
N TYR A 44 2.01 10.37 9.57
CA TYR A 44 1.52 11.74 9.33
C TYR A 44 0.44 11.80 8.26
N HIS A 45 0.51 10.96 7.23
CA HIS A 45 -0.53 10.91 6.20
C HIS A 45 -1.90 10.46 6.72
N VAL A 46 -1.97 9.72 7.83
CA VAL A 46 -3.24 9.39 8.49
C VAL A 46 -3.95 10.66 8.95
N LEU A 47 -3.18 11.58 9.55
CA LEU A 47 -3.70 12.82 10.12
C LEU A 47 -4.25 13.80 9.08
N THR A 48 -3.94 13.61 7.81
CA THR A 48 -4.51 14.45 6.74
C THR A 48 -6.00 14.21 6.51
N THR A 49 -6.52 13.08 6.96
CA THR A 49 -7.93 12.70 6.79
C THR A 49 -8.65 12.38 8.10
N ASN A 50 -7.91 12.01 9.15
CA ASN A 50 -8.47 11.69 10.46
C ASN A 50 -7.51 12.17 11.56
N LEU A 51 -7.95 13.11 12.38
CA LEU A 51 -7.15 13.67 13.47
C LEU A 51 -7.10 12.80 14.73
N ASN A 52 -7.88 11.71 14.79
CA ASN A 52 -7.76 10.76 15.90
C ASN A 52 -6.44 9.97 15.75
N SER A 53 -5.55 10.13 16.73
CA SER A 53 -4.22 9.51 16.76
C SER A 53 -4.11 8.32 17.72
N ASP A 54 -5.18 7.96 18.43
CA ASP A 54 -5.16 7.00 19.55
C ASP A 54 -4.62 5.62 19.15
N SER A 55 -4.90 5.18 17.92
CA SER A 55 -4.50 3.85 17.42
C SER A 55 -3.27 3.87 16.51
N ILE A 56 -2.77 5.03 16.08
CA ILE A 56 -1.73 5.13 15.02
C ILE A 56 -0.50 4.29 15.34
N TYR A 57 -0.02 4.33 16.58
CA TYR A 57 1.14 3.54 16.99
C TYR A 57 0.86 2.04 16.90
N GLN A 58 -0.26 1.59 17.49
CA GLN A 58 -0.63 0.18 17.47
C GLN A 58 -0.90 -0.30 16.04
N ASP A 59 -1.59 0.50 15.23
CA ASP A 59 -1.83 0.21 13.82
C ASP A 59 -0.53 0.11 13.02
N SER A 60 0.49 0.91 13.39
CA SER A 60 1.84 0.83 12.78
C SER A 60 2.53 -0.49 13.12
N ILE A 61 2.45 -0.94 14.36
CA ILE A 61 3.02 -2.23 14.79
C ILE A 61 2.30 -3.40 14.10
N GLU A 62 0.97 -3.39 14.07
CA GLU A 62 0.18 -4.42 13.39
C GLU A 62 0.53 -4.54 11.90
N MET A 63 0.70 -3.39 11.24
CA MET A 63 1.08 -3.33 9.83
C MET A 63 2.51 -3.83 9.62
N LEU A 64 3.45 -3.46 10.50
CA LEU A 64 4.84 -3.93 10.44
C LEU A 64 4.92 -5.45 10.60
N ILE A 65 4.15 -6.02 11.53
CA ILE A 65 4.05 -7.48 11.70
C ILE A 65 3.58 -8.14 10.39
N ASP A 66 2.58 -7.57 9.73
CA ASP A 66 2.10 -8.08 8.44
C ASP A 66 3.17 -7.98 7.33
N TRP A 67 3.95 -6.90 7.28
CA TRP A 67 5.04 -6.75 6.33
C TRP A 67 6.13 -7.81 6.53
N LEU A 68 6.55 -8.02 7.77
CA LEU A 68 7.55 -9.03 8.15
C LEU A 68 7.02 -10.45 7.86
N ALA A 69 5.79 -10.73 8.26
CA ALA A 69 5.16 -12.02 8.03
C ALA A 69 4.99 -12.34 6.54
N ALA A 70 4.67 -11.34 5.73
CA ALA A 70 4.55 -11.48 4.29
C ALA A 70 5.89 -11.75 3.58
N GLY A 71 7.03 -11.41 4.21
CA GLY A 71 8.36 -11.74 3.71
C GLY A 71 9.25 -10.56 3.33
N LEU A 72 8.92 -9.34 3.77
CA LEU A 72 9.90 -8.24 3.71
C LEU A 72 11.04 -8.52 4.68
N ASP A 73 12.27 -8.46 4.17
CA ASP A 73 13.49 -8.69 4.95
C ASP A 73 14.00 -7.36 5.53
N PRO A 74 13.95 -7.16 6.87
CA PRO A 74 14.39 -5.93 7.51
C PRO A 74 15.89 -5.65 7.32
N LYS A 75 16.71 -6.65 7.05
CA LYS A 75 18.16 -6.49 6.85
C LYS A 75 18.48 -5.71 5.57
N ILE A 76 17.68 -5.90 4.52
CA ILE A 76 17.89 -5.28 3.20
C ILE A 76 16.87 -4.17 2.89
N SER A 77 15.74 -4.15 3.58
CA SER A 77 14.65 -3.20 3.36
C SER A 77 14.29 -2.51 4.69
N PRO A 78 14.91 -1.36 5.04
CA PRO A 78 14.55 -0.64 6.26
C PRO A 78 13.08 -0.24 6.25
N MET A 79 12.40 -0.52 7.36
CA MET A 79 11.00 -0.17 7.63
C MET A 79 10.97 0.82 8.78
N PHE A 80 10.30 1.96 8.59
CA PHE A 80 10.39 3.07 9.54
C PHE A 80 9.12 3.92 9.54
N ARG A 81 8.84 4.58 10.68
CA ARG A 81 7.74 5.54 10.80
C ARG A 81 8.16 6.92 10.32
N GLN A 82 7.31 7.55 9.55
CA GLN A 82 7.51 8.89 9.02
C GLN A 82 7.75 9.91 10.13
N SER A 83 6.96 9.87 11.19
CA SER A 83 7.02 10.81 12.31
C SER A 83 8.32 10.75 13.12
N GLN A 84 9.06 9.64 13.06
CA GLN A 84 10.34 9.51 13.77
C GLN A 84 11.50 10.16 13.01
N ILE A 85 11.33 10.48 11.74
CA ILE A 85 12.31 11.14 10.89
C ILE A 85 11.84 12.58 10.64
N LYS A 86 12.27 13.50 11.47
CA LYS A 86 11.80 14.91 11.48
C LYS A 86 12.09 15.66 10.18
N GLU A 87 13.09 15.21 9.45
CA GLU A 87 13.53 15.75 8.16
C GLU A 87 12.41 15.70 7.10
N HIS A 88 11.44 14.77 7.21
CA HIS A 88 10.22 14.78 6.39
C HIS A 88 9.42 16.06 6.54
N ALA A 89 9.22 16.52 7.78
CA ALA A 89 8.45 17.73 8.04
C ALA A 89 9.22 18.99 7.58
N GLU A 90 10.54 19.04 7.75
CA GLU A 90 11.36 20.14 7.27
C GLU A 90 11.35 20.21 5.73
N LEU A 91 11.55 19.09 5.05
CA LEU A 91 11.54 19.06 3.59
C LEU A 91 10.15 19.37 3.03
N HIS A 92 9.09 18.89 3.69
CA HIS A 92 7.72 19.28 3.35
C HIS A 92 7.50 20.78 3.43
N LEU A 93 7.98 21.43 4.50
CA LEU A 93 7.88 22.87 4.65
C LEU A 93 8.59 23.60 3.49
N ILE A 94 9.81 23.21 3.14
CA ILE A 94 10.57 23.76 2.02
C ILE A 94 9.81 23.57 0.70
N PHE A 95 9.31 22.37 0.42
CA PHE A 95 8.58 22.05 -0.79
C PHE A 95 7.22 22.76 -0.89
N SER A 96 6.58 23.04 0.25
CA SER A 96 5.33 23.79 0.28
C SER A 96 5.46 25.20 -0.30
N MET A 97 6.67 25.76 -0.30
CA MET A 97 6.97 27.07 -0.93
C MET A 97 7.16 26.99 -2.45
N LEU A 98 7.38 25.78 -2.98
CA LEU A 98 7.54 25.52 -4.41
C LEU A 98 6.24 25.06 -5.10
N ALA A 99 5.29 24.53 -4.32
CA ALA A 99 4.01 24.07 -4.82
C ALA A 99 2.94 25.15 -4.71
N THR A 100 2.17 25.37 -5.78
CA THR A 100 1.07 26.36 -5.75
C THR A 100 -0.26 25.69 -5.40
N VAL A 101 -1.13 26.40 -4.67
CA VAL A 101 -2.49 25.96 -4.34
C VAL A 101 -3.25 25.51 -5.58
N ASN A 102 -3.27 26.31 -6.64
CA ASN A 102 -3.94 25.98 -7.90
C ASN A 102 -3.45 24.67 -8.53
N ARG A 103 -2.17 24.31 -8.35
CA ARG A 103 -1.62 23.04 -8.88
C ARG A 103 -2.12 21.86 -8.07
N LEU A 104 -2.20 22.00 -6.75
CA LEU A 104 -2.69 20.96 -5.84
C LEU A 104 -4.19 20.72 -6.02
N GLU A 105 -4.98 21.79 -6.11
CA GLU A 105 -6.43 21.72 -6.36
C GLU A 105 -6.79 21.07 -7.71
N ARG A 106 -5.91 21.14 -8.72
CA ARG A 106 -6.13 20.48 -10.02
C ARG A 106 -5.74 19.00 -10.03
N ASN A 107 -5.11 18.50 -8.98
CA ASN A 107 -4.75 17.09 -8.92
C ASN A 107 -6.01 16.21 -8.87
N PRO A 108 -6.20 15.26 -9.82
CA PRO A 108 -7.42 14.44 -9.88
C PRO A 108 -7.58 13.59 -8.62
N THR A 109 -6.51 13.01 -8.09
CA THR A 109 -6.57 12.15 -6.90
C THR A 109 -6.97 12.94 -5.66
N VAL A 110 -6.54 14.20 -5.51
CA VAL A 110 -6.99 15.09 -4.42
C VAL A 110 -8.48 15.36 -4.53
N LYS A 111 -8.96 15.68 -5.74
CA LYS A 111 -10.39 15.91 -6.00
C LYS A 111 -11.24 14.67 -5.68
N ASP A 112 -10.78 13.51 -6.13
CA ASP A 112 -11.48 12.25 -5.89
C ASP A 112 -11.54 11.94 -4.39
N GLN A 113 -10.47 12.14 -3.64
CA GLN A 113 -10.47 11.95 -2.18
C GLN A 113 -11.42 12.92 -1.46
N ILE A 114 -11.44 14.19 -1.86
CA ILE A 114 -12.38 15.18 -1.28
C ILE A 114 -13.82 14.74 -1.50
N ARG A 115 -14.15 14.29 -2.72
CA ARG A 115 -15.48 13.80 -3.07
C ARG A 115 -15.84 12.51 -2.32
N ASP A 116 -14.97 11.51 -2.37
CA ASP A 116 -15.24 10.16 -1.87
C ASP A 116 -15.29 10.11 -0.34
N LEU A 117 -14.53 10.98 0.33
CA LEU A 117 -14.53 11.11 1.79
C LEU A 117 -15.51 12.19 2.28
N HIS A 118 -16.28 12.85 1.39
CA HIS A 118 -17.23 13.91 1.69
C HIS A 118 -16.64 15.03 2.57
N ILE A 119 -15.42 15.48 2.23
CA ILE A 119 -14.72 16.51 3.00
C ILE A 119 -15.30 17.88 2.65
N GLU A 120 -16.11 18.43 3.54
CA GLU A 120 -16.71 19.76 3.36
C GLU A 120 -15.69 20.91 3.51
N ASN A 121 -14.78 20.77 4.49
CA ASN A 121 -13.77 21.79 4.79
C ASN A 121 -12.36 21.19 4.59
N VAL A 122 -11.77 21.46 3.44
CA VAL A 122 -10.44 20.94 3.09
C VAL A 122 -9.39 21.66 3.92
N SER A 123 -8.72 20.94 4.82
CA SER A 123 -7.60 21.49 5.59
C SER A 123 -6.36 21.72 4.71
N TYR A 124 -5.46 22.62 5.15
CA TYR A 124 -4.17 22.80 4.52
C TYR A 124 -3.37 21.46 4.45
N GLY A 125 -3.40 20.68 5.52
CA GLY A 125 -2.75 19.37 5.55
C GLY A 125 -3.30 18.39 4.52
N HIS A 126 -4.63 18.39 4.32
CA HIS A 126 -5.24 17.54 3.28
C HIS A 126 -4.89 18.03 1.87
N LEU A 127 -4.97 19.34 1.60
CA LEU A 127 -4.57 19.91 0.31
C LEU A 127 -3.07 19.66 0.04
N GLY A 128 -2.25 19.73 1.08
CA GLY A 128 -0.78 19.65 1.02
C GLY A 128 -0.22 18.21 1.03
N TYR A 129 -1.04 17.15 1.20
CA TYR A 129 -0.49 15.80 1.32
C TYR A 129 0.33 15.33 0.09
N PRO A 130 0.07 15.77 -1.15
CA PRO A 130 0.94 15.39 -2.27
C PRO A 130 2.35 15.99 -2.16
N VAL A 131 2.49 17.13 -1.48
CA VAL A 131 3.79 17.75 -1.19
C VAL A 131 4.52 17.00 -0.08
N LEU A 132 3.79 16.49 0.93
CA LEU A 132 4.35 15.61 1.95
C LEU A 132 4.83 14.29 1.32
N GLN A 133 4.06 13.72 0.41
CA GLN A 133 4.48 12.53 -0.35
C GLN A 133 5.73 12.80 -1.21
N ALA A 134 5.83 13.99 -1.81
CA ALA A 134 7.03 14.39 -2.54
C ALA A 134 8.24 14.48 -1.61
N ALA A 135 8.07 15.01 -0.39
CA ALA A 135 9.13 15.05 0.62
C ALA A 135 9.55 13.63 1.03
N ASP A 136 8.59 12.72 1.23
CA ASP A 136 8.88 11.33 1.56
C ASP A 136 9.76 10.66 0.51
N ILE A 137 9.43 10.82 -0.77
CA ILE A 137 10.16 10.20 -1.88
C ILE A 137 11.55 10.83 -2.06
N LEU A 138 11.61 12.15 -2.08
CA LEU A 138 12.83 12.86 -2.42
C LEU A 138 13.85 12.92 -1.28
N LEU A 139 13.40 12.80 -0.01
CA LEU A 139 14.29 12.71 1.14
C LEU A 139 15.25 11.51 1.06
N TYR A 140 14.79 10.42 0.47
CA TYR A 140 15.60 9.23 0.23
C TYR A 140 16.18 9.17 -1.19
N LYS A 141 16.02 10.23 -1.99
CA LYS A 141 16.46 10.26 -3.40
C LYS A 141 15.91 9.05 -4.18
N GLY A 142 14.61 8.76 -4.02
CA GLY A 142 13.96 7.64 -4.71
C GLY A 142 14.00 7.82 -6.23
N ASP A 143 14.53 6.83 -6.94
CA ASP A 143 14.54 6.78 -8.41
C ASP A 143 13.23 6.22 -8.96
N LEU A 144 12.64 5.28 -8.23
CA LEU A 144 11.42 4.56 -8.62
C LEU A 144 10.43 4.52 -7.46
N VAL A 145 9.15 4.62 -7.79
CA VAL A 145 8.07 4.50 -6.79
C VAL A 145 7.07 3.47 -7.30
N PRO A 146 6.98 2.28 -6.66
CA PRO A 146 5.97 1.29 -7.00
C PRO A 146 4.58 1.79 -6.61
N VAL A 147 3.73 2.01 -7.60
CA VAL A 147 2.40 2.62 -7.42
C VAL A 147 1.36 2.01 -8.34
N GLY A 148 0.08 2.15 -7.96
CA GLY A 148 -1.04 1.99 -8.88
C GLY A 148 -1.19 3.23 -9.78
N GLU A 149 -1.94 3.09 -10.86
CA GLU A 149 -2.18 4.16 -11.85
C GLU A 149 -2.78 5.43 -11.20
N ASP A 150 -3.61 5.26 -10.18
CA ASP A 150 -4.23 6.35 -9.43
C ASP A 150 -3.23 7.24 -8.67
N GLN A 151 -2.00 6.77 -8.44
CA GLN A 151 -0.94 7.52 -7.75
C GLN A 151 0.01 8.25 -8.71
N VAL A 152 -0.06 7.97 -10.01
CA VAL A 152 0.79 8.63 -11.02
C VAL A 152 0.72 10.17 -10.95
N PRO A 153 -0.47 10.80 -10.75
CA PRO A 153 -0.55 12.26 -10.61
C PRO A 153 0.25 12.84 -9.43
N HIS A 154 0.48 12.06 -8.38
CA HIS A 154 1.32 12.49 -7.24
C HIS A 154 2.81 12.39 -7.59
N ILE A 155 3.22 11.35 -8.33
CA ILE A 155 4.59 11.23 -8.81
C ILE A 155 4.94 12.40 -9.75
N GLU A 156 4.01 12.84 -10.59
CA GLU A 156 4.20 14.02 -11.43
C GLU A 156 4.40 15.31 -10.61
N ILE A 157 3.64 15.51 -9.52
CA ILE A 157 3.88 16.62 -8.59
C ILE A 157 5.27 16.52 -7.97
N THR A 158 5.70 15.33 -7.57
CA THR A 158 7.03 15.08 -7.01
C THR A 158 8.13 15.46 -8.01
N ARG A 159 8.00 15.07 -9.28
CA ARG A 159 8.92 15.44 -10.36
C ARG A 159 8.96 16.94 -10.62
N GLU A 160 7.79 17.59 -10.62
CA GLU A 160 7.69 19.05 -10.78
C GLU A 160 8.41 19.78 -9.64
N ILE A 161 8.26 19.32 -8.39
CA ILE A 161 8.93 19.89 -7.21
C ILE A 161 10.45 19.68 -7.30
N ALA A 162 10.89 18.46 -7.64
CA ALA A 162 12.32 18.16 -7.82
C ALA A 162 12.97 19.08 -8.86
N ARG A 163 12.34 19.21 -10.05
CA ARG A 163 12.82 20.14 -11.10
C ARG A 163 12.87 21.57 -10.66
N LYS A 164 11.82 22.07 -9.98
CA LYS A 164 11.80 23.45 -9.48
C LYS A 164 12.90 23.71 -8.47
N PHE A 165 13.10 22.77 -7.53
CA PHE A 165 14.17 22.89 -6.54
C PHE A 165 15.54 22.91 -7.23
N ASN A 166 15.82 21.92 -8.08
CA ASN A 166 17.09 21.78 -8.78
C ASN A 166 17.42 23.01 -9.66
N ASN A 167 16.44 23.53 -10.38
CA ASN A 167 16.59 24.72 -11.20
C ASN A 167 16.87 25.97 -10.37
N GLN A 168 16.27 26.10 -9.18
CA GLN A 168 16.39 27.29 -8.34
C GLN A 168 17.67 27.30 -7.49
N TYR A 169 18.05 26.12 -6.95
CA TYR A 169 19.10 26.03 -5.94
C TYR A 169 20.30 25.17 -6.37
N GLY A 170 20.16 24.40 -7.44
CA GLY A 170 21.16 23.45 -7.92
C GLY A 170 20.76 22.00 -7.63
N GLU A 171 21.40 21.06 -8.34
CA GLU A 171 21.03 19.66 -8.32
C GLU A 171 21.19 19.00 -6.95
N VAL A 172 20.10 18.35 -6.46
CA VAL A 172 20.02 17.53 -5.26
C VAL A 172 19.17 16.30 -5.51
N PHE A 173 18.03 16.44 -6.18
CA PHE A 173 16.99 15.42 -6.28
C PHE A 173 16.94 14.76 -7.65
N PRO A 174 16.79 13.41 -7.70
CA PRO A 174 16.41 12.74 -8.93
C PRO A 174 14.97 13.10 -9.31
N GLU A 175 14.59 12.83 -10.55
CA GLU A 175 13.19 12.84 -10.98
C GLU A 175 12.66 11.41 -10.90
N PRO A 176 11.84 11.06 -9.90
CA PRO A 176 11.38 9.70 -9.71
C PRO A 176 10.43 9.24 -10.83
N GLU A 177 10.47 7.95 -11.15
CA GLU A 177 9.57 7.34 -12.12
C GLU A 177 8.56 6.43 -11.43
N PRO A 178 7.28 6.43 -11.87
CA PRO A 178 6.32 5.46 -11.38
C PRO A 178 6.66 4.06 -11.91
N LYS A 179 6.72 3.06 -11.03
CA LYS A 179 6.78 1.65 -11.41
C LYS A 179 5.42 1.04 -11.19
N LEU A 180 4.65 0.90 -12.27
CA LEU A 180 3.30 0.36 -12.19
C LEU A 180 3.32 -1.08 -11.72
N THR A 181 2.41 -1.40 -10.79
CA THR A 181 2.21 -2.77 -10.31
C THR A 181 1.40 -3.56 -11.32
N ALA A 182 1.81 -4.80 -11.59
CA ALA A 182 1.22 -5.66 -12.62
C ALA A 182 -0.21 -6.14 -12.29
N PHE A 183 -0.70 -5.96 -11.05
CA PHE A 183 -1.98 -6.51 -10.62
C PHE A 183 -3.05 -5.43 -10.42
N ALA A 184 -4.18 -5.65 -11.09
CA ALA A 184 -5.43 -4.94 -10.80
C ALA A 184 -5.85 -5.17 -9.33
N ARG A 185 -6.51 -4.17 -8.75
CA ARG A 185 -7.08 -4.25 -7.38
C ARG A 185 -8.00 -5.45 -7.24
N LEU A 186 -7.89 -6.17 -6.12
CA LEU A 186 -8.92 -7.12 -5.72
C LEU A 186 -10.14 -6.34 -5.20
N PRO A 187 -11.34 -6.60 -5.73
CA PRO A 187 -12.58 -6.00 -5.23
C PRO A 187 -12.92 -6.53 -3.83
N GLY A 188 -13.73 -5.78 -3.07
CA GLY A 188 -14.28 -6.24 -1.80
C GLY A 188 -15.24 -7.40 -1.96
N LEU A 189 -15.54 -8.13 -0.88
CA LEU A 189 -16.44 -9.30 -0.90
C LEU A 189 -17.90 -8.97 -1.26
N ASP A 190 -18.26 -7.69 -1.25
CA ASP A 190 -19.54 -7.13 -1.72
C ASP A 190 -19.61 -6.97 -3.25
N GLY A 191 -18.48 -7.02 -3.94
CA GLY A 191 -18.39 -6.97 -5.41
C GLY A 191 -18.29 -5.57 -6.00
N ASP A 192 -18.70 -4.53 -5.29
CA ASP A 192 -18.84 -3.18 -5.84
C ASP A 192 -17.77 -2.21 -5.35
N ALA A 193 -17.30 -2.38 -4.13
CA ALA A 193 -16.38 -1.46 -3.50
C ALA A 193 -14.96 -2.04 -3.41
N LYS A 194 -13.98 -1.13 -3.27
CA LYS A 194 -12.64 -1.49 -2.81
C LYS A 194 -12.73 -2.19 -1.46
N MET A 195 -11.86 -3.18 -1.21
CA MET A 195 -11.71 -3.76 0.12
C MET A 195 -11.50 -2.67 1.16
N SER A 196 -12.37 -2.65 2.19
CA SER A 196 -12.28 -1.74 3.33
C SER A 196 -12.70 -2.45 4.60
N LYS A 197 -11.90 -2.28 5.66
CA LYS A 197 -12.22 -2.87 6.97
C LYS A 197 -13.49 -2.29 7.57
N SER A 198 -13.76 -1.01 7.36
CA SER A 198 -14.99 -0.36 7.83
C SER A 198 -16.25 -0.91 7.18
N LEU A 199 -16.17 -1.42 5.95
CA LEU A 199 -17.28 -2.07 5.25
C LEU A 199 -17.41 -3.57 5.59
N GLY A 200 -16.42 -4.16 6.29
CA GLY A 200 -16.42 -5.59 6.61
C GLY A 200 -16.29 -6.51 5.40
N ASN A 201 -15.89 -6.00 4.24
CA ASN A 201 -15.82 -6.72 2.96
C ASN A 201 -14.41 -7.25 2.63
N THR A 202 -13.59 -7.51 3.66
CA THR A 202 -12.17 -7.87 3.53
C THR A 202 -11.86 -9.27 4.04
N ILE A 203 -10.81 -9.89 3.48
CA ILE A 203 -10.10 -11.02 4.07
C ILE A 203 -8.76 -10.50 4.58
N LEU A 204 -8.51 -10.61 5.90
CA LEU A 204 -7.27 -10.17 6.53
C LEU A 204 -6.17 -11.22 6.34
N LEU A 205 -4.91 -10.79 6.37
CA LEU A 205 -3.76 -11.72 6.40
C LEU A 205 -3.68 -12.49 7.72
N SER A 206 -4.39 -12.02 8.75
CA SER A 206 -4.54 -12.66 10.06
C SER A 206 -5.77 -13.56 10.19
N ASP A 207 -6.61 -13.69 9.16
CA ASP A 207 -7.80 -14.56 9.21
C ASP A 207 -7.40 -16.04 9.14
N ASP A 208 -8.00 -16.86 9.98
CA ASP A 208 -7.90 -18.30 9.90
C ASP A 208 -8.83 -18.89 8.81
N ALA A 209 -8.66 -20.18 8.52
CA ALA A 209 -9.40 -20.86 7.46
C ALA A 209 -10.93 -20.83 7.67
N GLU A 210 -11.41 -20.92 8.91
CA GLU A 210 -12.85 -20.90 9.19
C GLU A 210 -13.45 -19.48 9.03
N THR A 211 -12.68 -18.47 9.42
CA THR A 211 -13.03 -17.06 9.18
C THR A 211 -13.09 -16.74 7.69
N ILE A 212 -12.08 -17.19 6.91
CA ILE A 212 -12.05 -17.03 5.45
C ILE A 212 -13.27 -17.70 4.81
N LYS A 213 -13.59 -18.92 5.21
CA LYS A 213 -14.74 -19.67 4.72
C LYS A 213 -16.05 -18.94 5.02
N THR A 214 -16.20 -18.43 6.24
CA THR A 214 -17.39 -17.67 6.65
C THR A 214 -17.57 -16.42 5.82
N LYS A 215 -16.49 -15.69 5.56
CA LYS A 215 -16.48 -14.47 4.74
C LYS A 215 -16.79 -14.79 3.27
N LEU A 216 -16.13 -15.79 2.67
CA LEU A 216 -16.36 -16.17 1.27
C LEU A 216 -17.76 -16.75 1.02
N ARG A 217 -18.39 -17.41 2.01
CA ARG A 217 -19.79 -17.84 1.87
C ARG A 217 -20.72 -16.67 1.54
N LYS A 218 -20.47 -15.50 2.09
CA LYS A 218 -21.28 -14.27 1.89
C LYS A 218 -20.87 -13.51 0.63
N ALA A 219 -19.72 -13.81 0.04
CA ALA A 219 -19.22 -13.10 -1.14
C ALA A 219 -20.21 -13.18 -2.31
N VAL A 220 -20.33 -12.07 -3.04
CA VAL A 220 -21.22 -11.96 -4.20
C VAL A 220 -20.72 -12.86 -5.34
N THR A 221 -21.65 -13.46 -6.05
CA THR A 221 -21.39 -14.28 -7.24
C THR A 221 -22.26 -13.78 -8.40
N ASP A 222 -22.21 -14.47 -9.53
CA ASP A 222 -23.08 -14.15 -10.68
C ASP A 222 -24.58 -14.20 -10.26
N PRO A 223 -25.31 -13.08 -10.32
CA PRO A 223 -26.71 -13.01 -9.92
C PRO A 223 -27.64 -13.85 -10.80
N LEU A 224 -27.24 -14.21 -12.01
CA LEU A 224 -28.04 -15.08 -12.89
C LEU A 224 -27.87 -16.58 -12.61
N LYS A 225 -26.80 -16.98 -11.90
CA LYS A 225 -26.59 -18.37 -11.49
C LYS A 225 -27.30 -18.64 -10.16
N VAL A 226 -28.62 -18.86 -10.24
CA VAL A 226 -29.49 -19.06 -9.06
C VAL A 226 -29.43 -20.48 -8.55
N ARG A 227 -29.46 -21.48 -9.47
CA ARG A 227 -29.44 -22.90 -9.13
C ARG A 227 -28.04 -23.50 -9.34
N LYS A 228 -27.76 -24.60 -8.66
CA LYS A 228 -26.45 -25.29 -8.73
C LYS A 228 -26.01 -25.55 -10.18
N ASN A 229 -26.93 -26.04 -11.02
CA ASN A 229 -26.65 -26.46 -12.38
C ASN A 229 -26.85 -25.37 -13.45
N ASP A 230 -27.21 -24.14 -13.06
CA ASP A 230 -27.30 -23.03 -14.01
C ASP A 230 -25.91 -22.69 -14.55
N PRO A 231 -25.78 -22.41 -15.87
CA PRO A 231 -24.57 -21.86 -16.44
C PRO A 231 -24.20 -20.54 -15.75
N GLY A 232 -22.93 -20.37 -15.41
CA GLY A 232 -22.43 -19.14 -14.80
C GLY A 232 -21.61 -18.31 -15.76
N ARG A 233 -21.40 -17.05 -15.37
CA ARG A 233 -20.59 -16.06 -16.10
C ARG A 233 -19.38 -15.67 -15.24
N PRO A 234 -18.21 -16.34 -15.40
CA PRO A 234 -17.01 -16.06 -14.63
C PRO A 234 -16.56 -14.59 -14.68
N GLU A 235 -16.78 -13.92 -15.83
CA GLU A 235 -16.38 -12.52 -16.06
C GLU A 235 -17.06 -11.50 -15.14
N VAL A 236 -18.26 -11.80 -14.63
CA VAL A 236 -18.99 -10.94 -13.67
C VAL A 236 -18.96 -11.48 -12.24
N CYS A 237 -18.30 -12.62 -12.02
CA CYS A 237 -18.26 -13.28 -10.71
C CYS A 237 -17.07 -12.82 -9.89
N LEU A 238 -17.34 -12.20 -8.74
CA LEU A 238 -16.30 -11.79 -7.80
C LEU A 238 -15.39 -12.95 -7.37
N VAL A 239 -15.97 -14.09 -7.01
CA VAL A 239 -15.20 -15.27 -6.56
C VAL A 239 -14.25 -15.76 -7.66
N PHE A 240 -14.63 -15.64 -8.94
CA PHE A 240 -13.75 -15.99 -10.03
C PHE A 240 -12.55 -15.03 -10.14
N SER A 241 -12.71 -13.74 -9.81
CA SER A 241 -11.58 -12.81 -9.75
C SER A 241 -10.54 -13.21 -8.68
N TYR A 242 -10.99 -13.76 -7.56
CA TYR A 242 -10.09 -14.33 -6.54
C TYR A 242 -9.40 -15.60 -7.05
N HIS A 243 -10.12 -16.49 -7.76
CA HIS A 243 -9.51 -17.66 -8.36
C HIS A 243 -8.41 -17.32 -9.37
N LYS A 244 -8.56 -16.27 -10.16
CA LYS A 244 -7.49 -15.79 -11.07
C LYS A 244 -6.18 -15.54 -10.33
N LYS A 245 -6.23 -15.11 -9.08
CA LYS A 245 -5.05 -14.82 -8.26
C LYS A 245 -4.58 -16.02 -7.46
N PHE A 246 -5.49 -16.71 -6.79
CA PHE A 246 -5.15 -17.72 -5.78
C PHE A 246 -5.30 -19.18 -6.26
N SER A 247 -5.79 -19.40 -7.48
CA SER A 247 -5.99 -20.72 -8.07
C SER A 247 -5.50 -20.81 -9.53
N PRO A 248 -4.30 -20.29 -9.87
CA PRO A 248 -3.88 -20.18 -11.27
C PRO A 248 -3.80 -21.53 -11.97
N SER A 249 -3.44 -22.60 -11.27
CA SER A 249 -3.36 -23.95 -11.82
C SER A 249 -4.73 -24.60 -12.11
N GLU A 250 -5.79 -24.14 -11.45
CA GLU A 250 -7.15 -24.68 -11.56
C GLU A 250 -8.10 -23.77 -12.35
N ILE A 251 -7.62 -22.63 -12.82
CA ILE A 251 -8.49 -21.56 -13.35
C ILE A 251 -9.32 -22.02 -14.55
N LEU A 252 -8.74 -22.80 -15.46
CA LEU A 252 -9.44 -23.33 -16.65
C LEU A 252 -10.53 -24.34 -16.28
N GLU A 253 -10.25 -25.22 -15.31
CA GLU A 253 -11.24 -26.18 -14.80
C GLU A 253 -12.41 -25.47 -14.15
N ILE A 254 -12.11 -24.46 -13.29
CA ILE A 254 -13.11 -23.66 -12.58
C ILE A 254 -13.97 -22.89 -13.58
N GLU A 255 -13.35 -22.27 -14.60
CA GLU A 255 -14.07 -21.54 -15.63
C GLU A 255 -15.02 -22.44 -16.43
N THR A 256 -14.49 -23.57 -16.91
CA THR A 256 -15.26 -24.55 -17.68
C THR A 256 -16.42 -25.13 -16.87
N GLY A 257 -16.17 -25.51 -15.62
CA GLY A 257 -17.17 -26.02 -14.70
C GLY A 257 -18.25 -24.98 -14.34
N CYS A 258 -17.86 -23.70 -14.21
CA CYS A 258 -18.80 -22.62 -13.96
C CYS A 258 -19.71 -22.38 -15.18
N ARG A 259 -19.14 -22.26 -16.39
CA ARG A 259 -19.87 -22.01 -17.64
C ARG A 259 -20.82 -23.14 -18.01
N SER A 260 -20.43 -24.39 -17.77
CA SER A 260 -21.28 -25.55 -18.05
C SER A 260 -22.34 -25.82 -16.98
N GLY A 261 -22.26 -25.17 -15.81
CA GLY A 261 -23.12 -25.48 -14.66
C GLY A 261 -22.67 -26.72 -13.86
N ALA A 262 -21.58 -27.40 -14.23
CA ALA A 262 -21.08 -28.56 -13.52
C ALA A 262 -20.51 -28.20 -12.13
N LEU A 263 -19.93 -26.99 -11.96
CA LEU A 263 -19.42 -26.47 -10.69
C LEU A 263 -20.44 -25.53 -10.05
N GLY A 264 -21.01 -25.93 -8.90
CA GLY A 264 -21.90 -25.08 -8.10
C GLY A 264 -21.16 -23.99 -7.36
N CYS A 265 -21.83 -22.84 -7.11
CA CYS A 265 -21.20 -21.70 -6.42
C CYS A 265 -20.68 -22.04 -5.02
N VAL A 266 -21.35 -22.94 -4.29
CA VAL A 266 -20.90 -23.37 -2.95
C VAL A 266 -19.58 -24.12 -3.04
N ASP A 267 -19.48 -25.08 -3.96
CA ASP A 267 -18.28 -25.89 -4.16
C ASP A 267 -17.12 -25.01 -4.68
N CYS A 268 -17.41 -24.05 -5.58
CA CYS A 268 -16.47 -23.04 -6.08
C CYS A 268 -15.92 -22.18 -4.93
N LYS A 269 -16.78 -21.68 -4.04
CA LYS A 269 -16.36 -20.90 -2.86
C LYS A 269 -15.51 -21.72 -1.88
N LEU A 270 -15.81 -23.02 -1.70
CA LEU A 270 -14.99 -23.91 -0.87
C LEU A 270 -13.59 -24.12 -1.47
N LYS A 271 -13.49 -24.33 -2.80
CA LYS A 271 -12.20 -24.36 -3.50
C LYS A 271 -11.43 -23.05 -3.29
N CYS A 272 -12.08 -21.91 -3.49
CA CYS A 272 -11.48 -20.60 -3.27
C CYS A 272 -10.98 -20.43 -1.83
N THR A 273 -11.77 -20.86 -0.85
CA THR A 273 -11.40 -20.86 0.57
C THR A 273 -10.13 -21.66 0.81
N SER A 274 -10.07 -22.89 0.30
CA SER A 274 -8.90 -23.77 0.45
C SER A 274 -7.63 -23.10 -0.10
N ASN A 275 -7.72 -22.54 -1.31
CA ASN A 275 -6.56 -21.96 -1.97
C ASN A 275 -6.09 -20.65 -1.30
N ILE A 276 -7.01 -19.79 -0.87
CA ILE A 276 -6.66 -18.57 -0.10
C ILE A 276 -6.09 -18.97 1.27
N SER A 277 -6.69 -19.95 1.96
CA SER A 277 -6.19 -20.40 3.26
C SER A 277 -4.77 -20.99 3.15
N SER A 278 -4.52 -21.80 2.12
CA SER A 278 -3.19 -22.35 1.85
C SER A 278 -2.16 -21.25 1.54
N PHE A 279 -2.58 -20.21 0.83
CA PHE A 279 -1.74 -19.03 0.55
C PHE A 279 -1.42 -18.23 1.81
N ILE A 280 -2.40 -18.03 2.69
CA ILE A 280 -2.25 -17.24 3.92
C ILE A 280 -1.53 -18.02 5.03
N ALA A 281 -1.64 -19.34 5.07
CA ALA A 281 -1.13 -20.17 6.17
C ALA A 281 0.34 -19.86 6.57
N PRO A 282 1.32 -19.78 5.64
CA PRO A 282 2.70 -19.45 6.01
C PRO A 282 2.86 -18.00 6.52
N ILE A 283 2.03 -17.07 6.04
CA ILE A 283 2.01 -15.69 6.54
C ILE A 283 1.47 -15.66 7.96
N LEU A 284 0.38 -16.37 8.21
CA LEU A 284 -0.26 -16.45 9.53
C LEU A 284 0.67 -17.10 10.58
N GLU A 285 1.44 -18.12 10.20
CA GLU A 285 2.43 -18.74 11.07
C GLU A 285 3.52 -17.75 11.50
N LYS A 286 4.11 -17.04 10.53
CA LYS A 286 5.12 -16.00 10.81
C LYS A 286 4.54 -14.84 11.61
N ARG A 287 3.28 -14.45 11.31
CA ARG A 287 2.60 -13.41 12.05
C ARG A 287 2.47 -13.76 13.53
N LYS A 288 2.04 -14.99 13.86
CA LYS A 288 1.97 -15.47 15.25
C LYS A 288 3.33 -15.41 15.95
N TYR A 289 4.40 -15.79 15.25
CA TYR A 289 5.74 -15.65 15.78
C TYR A 289 6.04 -14.20 16.19
N TYR A 290 5.80 -13.21 15.31
CA TYR A 290 6.06 -11.80 15.62
C TYR A 290 5.11 -11.22 16.68
N GLU A 291 3.87 -11.70 16.77
CA GLU A 291 2.94 -11.33 17.84
C GLU A 291 3.44 -11.79 19.23
N GLU A 292 4.15 -12.91 19.29
CA GLU A 292 4.79 -13.42 20.51
C GLU A 292 6.16 -12.79 20.78
N HIS A 293 6.77 -12.14 19.78
CA HIS A 293 8.12 -11.54 19.85
C HIS A 293 8.10 -10.03 19.55
N LEU A 294 7.22 -9.29 20.24
CA LEU A 294 7.04 -7.86 19.99
C LEU A 294 8.30 -7.02 20.23
N ASP A 295 9.21 -7.46 21.07
CA ASP A 295 10.47 -6.75 21.31
C ASP A 295 11.37 -6.83 20.08
N GLU A 296 11.44 -7.98 19.40
CA GLU A 296 12.12 -8.11 18.12
C GLU A 296 11.51 -7.17 17.04
N VAL A 297 10.19 -7.08 17.00
CA VAL A 297 9.48 -6.17 16.07
C VAL A 297 9.86 -4.71 16.33
N LYS A 298 9.96 -4.30 17.60
CA LYS A 298 10.38 -2.94 17.99
C LYS A 298 11.85 -2.67 17.65
N ASP A 299 12.72 -3.66 17.85
CA ASP A 299 14.14 -3.56 17.51
C ASP A 299 14.33 -3.41 16.00
N ILE A 300 13.60 -4.18 15.19
CA ILE A 300 13.57 -4.05 13.72
C ILE A 300 13.13 -2.65 13.32
N LEU A 301 12.05 -2.13 13.93
CA LEU A 301 11.55 -0.79 13.65
C LEU A 301 12.59 0.28 13.99
N THR A 302 13.21 0.17 15.15
CA THR A 302 14.26 1.09 15.62
C THR A 302 15.49 1.07 14.70
N ASP A 303 15.93 -0.11 14.27
CA ASP A 303 17.03 -0.22 13.29
C ASP A 303 16.65 0.45 11.96
N GLY A 304 15.44 0.18 11.45
CA GLY A 304 14.93 0.79 10.24
C GLY A 304 14.88 2.32 10.33
N GLU A 305 14.39 2.87 11.45
CA GLU A 305 14.35 4.30 11.73
C GLU A 305 15.76 4.91 11.76
N ASN A 306 16.72 4.25 12.42
CA ASN A 306 18.10 4.71 12.46
C ASN A 306 18.78 4.71 11.08
N ARG A 307 18.53 3.71 10.26
CA ARG A 307 19.07 3.62 8.89
C ARG A 307 18.45 4.68 7.99
N ALA A 308 17.14 4.85 8.05
CA ALA A 308 16.41 5.88 7.29
C ALA A 308 16.87 7.30 7.70
N GLN A 309 17.01 7.55 9.01
CA GLN A 309 17.44 8.85 9.52
C GLN A 309 18.85 9.24 9.04
N LYS A 310 19.77 8.28 8.93
CA LYS A 310 21.12 8.55 8.39
C LYS A 310 21.04 9.11 6.97
N VAL A 311 20.23 8.51 6.11
CA VAL A 311 20.03 8.98 4.73
C VAL A 311 19.33 10.35 4.71
N ALA A 312 18.27 10.50 5.49
CA ALA A 312 17.49 11.73 5.59
C ALA A 312 18.36 12.92 6.01
N LYS A 313 19.22 12.75 7.03
CA LYS A 313 20.14 13.80 7.49
C LYS A 313 21.14 14.24 6.41
N ILE A 314 21.64 13.31 5.62
CA ILE A 314 22.55 13.65 4.51
C ILE A 314 21.79 14.49 3.47
N THR A 315 20.62 14.05 3.07
CA THR A 315 19.83 14.75 2.04
C THR A 315 19.39 16.13 2.51
N ILE A 316 18.90 16.27 3.75
CA ILE A 316 18.45 17.56 4.25
C ILE A 316 19.62 18.54 4.42
N GLN A 317 20.83 18.04 4.78
CA GLN A 317 22.02 18.89 4.83
C GLN A 317 22.41 19.39 3.43
N GLU A 318 22.39 18.54 2.40
CA GLU A 318 22.61 18.99 1.01
C GLU A 318 21.59 20.05 0.59
N VAL A 319 20.32 19.89 0.98
CA VAL A 319 19.26 20.90 0.72
C VAL A 319 19.60 22.22 1.38
N ARG A 320 19.96 22.21 2.67
CA ARG A 320 20.33 23.43 3.43
C ARG A 320 21.54 24.13 2.82
N ASP A 321 22.57 23.37 2.44
CA ASP A 321 23.78 23.90 1.82
C ASP A 321 23.46 24.59 0.48
N LYS A 322 22.63 23.97 -0.37
CA LYS A 322 22.20 24.54 -1.64
C LYS A 322 21.35 25.80 -1.46
N MET A 323 20.51 25.82 -0.44
CA MET A 323 19.66 26.97 -0.10
C MET A 323 20.42 28.05 0.72
N ARG A 324 21.64 27.79 1.17
CA ARG A 324 22.44 28.66 2.04
C ARG A 324 21.73 28.96 3.38
N LEU A 325 21.10 27.92 3.97
CA LEU A 325 20.39 27.98 5.24
C LEU A 325 21.24 27.55 6.46
N GLY A 326 22.50 27.17 6.28
CA GLY A 326 23.40 26.79 7.36
C GLY A 326 24.17 25.55 7.13
#